data_c51abff418fbad1a6821192ecabd75b5
#
_entry.id   c51abff418fbad1a6821192ecabd75b5
#
_cell.length_a   1.000
_cell.length_b   1.000
_cell.length_c   1.000
_cell.angle_alpha   90.00
_cell.angle_beta   90.00
_cell.angle_gamma   90.00
#
_symmetry.space_group_name_H-M   'P 1'
#
loop_
_entity.id
_entity.type
_entity.pdbx_description
1 polymer ?
#
loop_
_entity_poly.entity_id
_entity_poly.type
_entity_poly.pdbx_seq_one_letter_code
_entity_poly.pdbx_strand_id
1 'polypeptide(L)'
;MPVMRNPSNKPEWVNWSNFGFAEVTDAEGFDRHFHDADEYWIVFSGKARVLSEGKEYVIGPGDVLCTRMGDEHDILEIIESPLRTFWFEDELKGPRRPGHLHRPMDEPAPPE
;
A
#
# COMPACT_ATOMS: atom_id res chain seq x y z
N MET A 1 19.73 -7.66 18.47
CA MET A 1 19.06 -7.32 17.19
C MET A 1 18.26 -6.04 17.39
N PRO A 2 18.42 -5.07 16.51
CA PRO A 2 17.62 -3.85 16.64
C PRO A 2 16.16 -4.13 16.37
N VAL A 3 15.30 -3.35 17.03
CA VAL A 3 13.85 -3.40 16.82
C VAL A 3 13.44 -2.12 16.11
N MET A 4 12.85 -2.25 14.93
CA MET A 4 12.33 -1.14 14.16
C MET A 4 10.90 -0.82 14.63
N ARG A 5 10.69 0.37 15.18
CA ARG A 5 9.39 0.80 15.71
C ARG A 5 8.73 1.87 14.85
N ASN A 6 9.52 2.54 14.05
CA ASN A 6 9.08 3.57 13.10
C ASN A 6 10.18 3.74 12.05
N PRO A 7 9.89 4.43 10.93
CA PRO A 7 10.89 4.57 9.87
C PRO A 7 12.17 5.29 10.29
N SER A 8 12.14 6.13 11.33
CA SER A 8 13.31 6.90 11.72
C SER A 8 14.35 6.10 12.51
N ASN A 9 13.98 4.94 13.07
CA ASN A 9 14.91 4.12 13.84
C ASN A 9 15.27 2.80 13.14
N LYS A 10 15.11 2.73 11.84
CA LYS A 10 15.45 1.52 11.09
C LYS A 10 16.96 1.30 11.05
N PRO A 11 17.41 0.03 11.09
CA PRO A 11 18.82 -0.29 10.85
C PRO A 11 19.28 0.15 9.46
N GLU A 12 20.57 0.50 9.30
CA GLU A 12 21.11 0.96 8.01
C GLU A 12 20.90 -0.01 6.86
N TRP A 13 20.93 -1.31 7.16
CA TRP A 13 20.79 -2.35 6.14
C TRP A 13 19.34 -2.63 5.74
N VAL A 14 18.35 -2.03 6.42
CA VAL A 14 16.93 -2.13 6.05
C VAL A 14 16.60 -1.00 5.07
N ASN A 15 16.16 -1.35 3.89
CA ASN A 15 15.90 -0.39 2.81
C ASN A 15 14.46 0.10 2.73
N TRP A 16 13.60 -0.28 3.67
CA TRP A 16 12.22 0.19 3.69
C TRP A 16 12.17 1.71 3.89
N SER A 17 11.39 2.38 3.06
CA SER A 17 11.21 3.83 3.20
C SER A 17 10.12 4.19 4.20
N ASN A 18 9.14 3.29 4.41
CA ASN A 18 8.05 3.50 5.34
C ASN A 18 7.37 2.17 5.70
N PHE A 19 6.65 2.15 6.80
CA PHE A 19 5.84 0.99 7.19
C PHE A 19 4.82 1.41 8.24
N GLY A 20 3.80 0.57 8.44
CA GLY A 20 2.81 0.80 9.46
C GLY A 20 1.73 -0.27 9.52
N PHE A 21 0.81 -0.07 10.43
CA PHE A 21 -0.41 -0.86 10.54
C PHE A 21 -1.59 0.00 10.12
N ALA A 22 -2.53 -0.60 9.42
CA ALA A 22 -3.75 0.08 9.01
C ALA A 22 -4.97 -0.72 9.44
N GLU A 23 -6.01 0.01 9.82
CA GLU A 23 -7.33 -0.54 10.07
C GLU A 23 -8.31 0.27 9.22
N VAL A 24 -9.00 -0.41 8.32
CA VAL A 24 -9.95 0.22 7.40
C VAL A 24 -11.32 -0.41 7.60
N THR A 25 -12.30 0.41 7.96
CA THR A 25 -13.68 -0.03 8.18
C THR A 25 -14.60 0.31 7.03
N ASP A 26 -14.21 1.26 6.17
CA ASP A 26 -15.02 1.79 5.09
C ASP A 26 -14.13 2.11 3.88
N ALA A 27 -14.49 1.55 2.72
CA ALA A 27 -13.77 1.80 1.49
C ALA A 27 -13.82 3.27 1.04
N GLU A 28 -14.90 3.99 1.37
CA GLU A 28 -15.03 5.41 1.02
C GLU A 28 -13.97 6.29 1.68
N GLY A 29 -13.43 5.85 2.80
CA GLY A 29 -12.36 6.56 3.49
C GLY A 29 -10.99 6.34 2.89
N PHE A 30 -10.86 5.42 1.94
CA PHE A 30 -9.58 5.14 1.31
C PHE A 30 -9.40 5.99 0.06
N ASP A 31 -8.23 6.59 -0.06
CA ASP A 31 -7.88 7.51 -1.13
C ASP A 31 -7.01 6.80 -2.17
N ARG A 32 -7.50 6.69 -3.40
CA ARG A 32 -6.73 6.07 -4.51
C ARG A 32 -5.46 6.87 -4.73
N HIS A 33 -4.31 6.19 -4.73
CA HIS A 33 -3.01 6.82 -4.85
C HIS A 33 -1.96 5.85 -5.38
N PHE A 34 -0.77 6.38 -5.61
CA PHE A 34 0.41 5.59 -5.94
C PHE A 34 1.60 6.08 -5.11
N HIS A 35 2.71 5.37 -5.21
CA HIS A 35 3.96 5.71 -4.52
C HIS A 35 5.15 5.63 -5.47
N ASP A 36 6.23 6.30 -5.09
CA ASP A 36 7.53 6.13 -5.76
C ASP A 36 8.34 5.00 -5.11
N ALA A 37 7.64 3.98 -4.62
CA ALA A 37 8.20 2.78 -4.02
C ALA A 37 7.27 1.61 -4.29
N ASP A 38 7.82 0.40 -4.30
CA ASP A 38 6.99 -0.81 -4.28
C ASP A 38 6.36 -0.92 -2.90
N GLU A 39 5.07 -1.22 -2.84
CA GLU A 39 4.34 -1.33 -1.58
C GLU A 39 3.71 -2.71 -1.43
N TYR A 40 3.70 -3.19 -0.19
CA TYR A 40 3.17 -4.51 0.16
C TYR A 40 2.21 -4.38 1.33
N TRP A 41 1.03 -5.00 1.20
CA TRP A 41 0.06 -5.10 2.29
C TRP A 41 -0.05 -6.56 2.70
N ILE A 42 0.23 -6.84 3.96
CA ILE A 42 0.04 -8.16 4.55
C ILE A 42 -1.26 -8.13 5.33
N VAL A 43 -2.26 -8.89 4.88
CA VAL A 43 -3.57 -8.91 5.53
C VAL A 43 -3.55 -9.89 6.70
N PHE A 44 -3.98 -9.45 7.86
CA PHE A 44 -4.10 -10.33 9.02
C PHE A 44 -5.52 -10.40 9.60
N SER A 45 -6.45 -9.53 9.18
CA SER A 45 -7.84 -9.57 9.59
C SER A 45 -8.73 -8.91 8.54
N GLY A 46 -9.96 -9.39 8.42
CA GLY A 46 -10.93 -8.84 7.49
C GLY A 46 -10.77 -9.35 6.06
N LYS A 47 -11.61 -8.81 5.17
CA LYS A 47 -11.62 -9.17 3.75
C LYS A 47 -12.04 -7.97 2.93
N ALA A 48 -11.43 -7.76 1.79
CA ALA A 48 -11.72 -6.61 0.94
C ALA A 48 -11.53 -6.92 -0.54
N ARG A 49 -12.26 -6.19 -1.37
CA ARG A 49 -12.03 -6.13 -2.81
C ARG A 49 -11.19 -4.89 -3.08
N VAL A 50 -10.06 -5.08 -3.73
CA VAL A 50 -9.04 -4.04 -3.94
C VAL A 50 -8.67 -3.93 -5.40
N LEU A 51 -8.11 -2.78 -5.76
CA LEU A 51 -7.51 -2.52 -7.05
C LEU A 51 -6.00 -2.38 -6.88
N SER A 52 -5.23 -3.07 -7.72
CA SER A 52 -3.78 -2.92 -7.77
C SER A 52 -3.32 -3.18 -9.21
N GLU A 53 -2.53 -2.26 -9.75
CA GLU A 53 -1.99 -2.37 -11.12
C GLU A 53 -3.09 -2.60 -12.17
N GLY A 54 -4.23 -1.94 -12.02
CA GLY A 54 -5.34 -2.03 -12.95
C GLY A 54 -6.20 -3.29 -12.86
N LYS A 55 -5.94 -4.15 -11.88
CA LYS A 55 -6.68 -5.40 -11.67
C LYS A 55 -7.34 -5.43 -10.30
N GLU A 56 -8.49 -6.09 -10.24
CA GLU A 56 -9.20 -6.28 -8.97
C GLU A 56 -8.89 -7.62 -8.36
N TYR A 57 -8.75 -7.62 -7.04
CA TYR A 57 -8.48 -8.82 -6.25
C TYR A 57 -9.36 -8.82 -5.01
N VAL A 58 -9.72 -10.00 -4.52
CA VAL A 58 -10.28 -10.17 -3.19
C VAL A 58 -9.16 -10.69 -2.30
N ILE A 59 -8.86 -9.95 -1.23
CA ILE A 59 -7.80 -10.29 -0.29
C ILE A 59 -8.35 -10.56 1.10
N GLY A 60 -7.72 -11.47 1.82
CA GLY A 60 -8.08 -11.85 3.18
C GLY A 60 -6.84 -12.28 3.97
N PRO A 61 -7.01 -12.75 5.23
CA PRO A 61 -5.88 -13.09 6.10
C PRO A 61 -4.91 -14.07 5.44
N GLY A 62 -3.63 -13.73 5.51
CA GLY A 62 -2.55 -14.51 4.91
C GLY A 62 -2.16 -14.06 3.50
N ASP A 63 -2.95 -13.19 2.87
CA ASP A 63 -2.61 -12.65 1.56
C ASP A 63 -1.66 -11.48 1.67
N VAL A 64 -0.83 -11.31 0.65
CA VAL A 64 0.04 -10.14 0.49
C VAL A 64 -0.33 -9.47 -0.83
N LEU A 65 -0.81 -8.24 -0.76
CA LEU A 65 -1.06 -7.43 -1.94
C LEU A 65 0.23 -6.70 -2.31
N CYS A 66 0.68 -6.86 -3.54
CA CYS A 66 1.90 -6.24 -4.05
C CYS A 66 1.54 -5.21 -5.11
N THR A 67 2.03 -3.99 -4.95
CA THR A 67 1.80 -2.90 -5.91
C THR A 67 3.14 -2.26 -6.26
N ARG A 68 3.51 -2.28 -7.54
CA ARG A 68 4.75 -1.66 -8.01
C ARG A 68 4.68 -0.14 -7.91
N MET A 69 5.85 0.48 -7.78
CA MET A 69 5.94 1.94 -7.83
C MET A 69 5.25 2.48 -9.09
N GLY A 70 4.59 3.61 -8.96
CA GLY A 70 3.91 4.27 -10.06
C GLY A 70 2.52 3.73 -10.38
N ASP A 71 2.17 2.53 -9.93
CA ASP A 71 0.85 1.97 -10.12
C ASP A 71 -0.08 2.34 -8.98
N GLU A 72 -1.31 2.67 -9.33
CA GLU A 72 -2.31 3.04 -8.33
C GLU A 72 -2.87 1.82 -7.62
N HIS A 73 -3.23 2.00 -6.36
CA HIS A 73 -4.01 1.04 -5.60
C HIS A 73 -5.16 1.73 -4.88
N ASP A 74 -6.19 0.95 -4.59
CA ASP A 74 -7.42 1.43 -3.99
C ASP A 74 -8.13 0.29 -3.27
N ILE A 75 -8.94 0.63 -2.28
CA ILE A 75 -9.88 -0.30 -1.66
C ILE A 75 -11.25 0.02 -2.23
N LEU A 76 -11.84 -0.96 -2.91
CA LEU A 76 -13.12 -0.79 -3.59
C LEU A 76 -14.30 -1.15 -2.72
N GLU A 77 -14.13 -2.14 -1.84
CA GLU A 77 -15.18 -2.63 -0.96
C GLU A 77 -14.59 -3.34 0.23
N ILE A 78 -15.11 -3.09 1.42
CA ILE A 78 -14.80 -3.89 2.62
C ILE A 78 -15.87 -4.99 2.73
N ILE A 79 -15.47 -6.24 2.54
CA ILE A 79 -16.38 -7.39 2.58
C ILE A 79 -16.57 -7.86 4.01
N GLU A 80 -15.48 -7.97 4.77
CA GLU A 80 -15.49 -8.27 6.20
C GLU A 80 -14.70 -7.21 6.93
N SER A 81 -15.37 -6.43 7.76
CA SER A 81 -14.79 -5.29 8.49
C SER A 81 -14.35 -5.70 9.90
N PRO A 82 -13.25 -5.11 10.43
CA PRO A 82 -12.35 -4.22 9.74
C PRO A 82 -11.31 -4.98 8.93
N LEU A 83 -10.84 -4.38 7.85
CA LEU A 83 -9.64 -4.84 7.16
C LEU A 83 -8.43 -4.36 7.96
N ARG A 84 -7.58 -5.28 8.40
CA ARG A 84 -6.35 -4.94 9.11
C ARG A 84 -5.16 -5.47 8.34
N THR A 85 -4.22 -4.58 8.09
CA THR A 85 -3.00 -4.89 7.35
C THR A 85 -1.78 -4.39 8.08
N PHE A 86 -0.68 -5.09 7.92
CA PHE A 86 0.65 -4.50 8.04
C PHE A 86 1.09 -4.14 6.63
N TRP A 87 1.60 -2.94 6.44
CA TRP A 87 2.08 -2.50 5.12
C TRP A 87 3.49 -1.96 5.23
N PHE A 88 4.25 -2.10 4.16
CA PHE A 88 5.55 -1.46 4.06
C PHE A 88 5.85 -1.08 2.62
N GLU A 89 6.62 -0.03 2.49
CA GLU A 89 7.16 0.46 1.22
C GLU A 89 8.65 0.18 1.20
N ASP A 90 9.14 -0.37 0.08
CA ASP A 90 10.55 -0.59 -0.14
C ASP A 90 11.27 0.76 -0.31
N GLU A 91 12.51 0.76 -0.75
CA GLU A 91 13.22 2.02 -0.98
C GLU A 91 12.53 2.88 -2.04
N LEU A 92 12.62 4.20 -1.88
CA LEU A 92 12.10 5.13 -2.88
C LEU A 92 12.90 5.01 -4.18
N LYS A 93 12.19 5.05 -5.32
CA LYS A 93 12.74 4.88 -6.66
C LYS A 93 12.26 6.01 -7.58
N GLY A 94 12.91 6.14 -8.75
CA GLY A 94 12.52 7.16 -9.71
C GLY A 94 12.62 8.55 -9.15
N PRO A 95 11.51 9.34 -9.14
CA PRO A 95 11.49 10.69 -8.55
C PRO A 95 11.72 10.72 -7.04
N ARG A 96 11.57 9.59 -6.35
CA ARG A 96 11.85 9.40 -4.92
C ARG A 96 11.01 10.31 -4.01
N ARG A 97 9.80 10.60 -4.41
CA ARG A 97 8.87 11.41 -3.61
C ARG A 97 8.24 10.54 -2.51
N PRO A 98 8.24 10.97 -1.26
CA PRO A 98 7.61 10.20 -0.18
C PRO A 98 6.10 10.39 -0.17
N GLY A 99 5.39 9.44 0.47
CA GLY A 99 3.98 9.55 0.76
C GLY A 99 3.05 9.21 -0.39
N HIS A 100 1.80 9.61 -0.24
CA HIS A 100 0.74 9.36 -1.21
C HIS A 100 0.84 10.35 -2.37
N LEU A 101 0.84 9.82 -3.58
CA LEU A 101 0.90 10.62 -4.80
C LEU A 101 -0.37 10.39 -5.60
N HIS A 102 -0.88 11.44 -6.22
CA HIS A 102 -2.15 11.40 -6.94
C HIS A 102 -1.95 11.86 -8.37
N ARG A 103 -2.64 11.18 -9.30
CA ARG A 103 -2.73 11.65 -10.68
C ARG A 103 -3.90 12.60 -10.81
N PRO A 104 -3.80 13.61 -11.68
CA PRO A 104 -4.98 14.34 -12.12
C PRO A 104 -6.03 13.38 -12.70
N MET A 105 -7.30 13.65 -12.46
CA MET A 105 -8.38 12.73 -12.85
C MET A 105 -8.43 12.43 -14.35
N ASP A 106 -7.96 13.36 -15.17
CA ASP A 106 -7.93 13.26 -16.63
C ASP A 106 -6.59 12.73 -17.18
N GLU A 107 -5.65 12.41 -16.31
CA GLU A 107 -4.37 11.89 -16.73
C GLU A 107 -4.43 10.36 -16.82
N PRO A 108 -4.06 9.78 -17.98
CA PRO A 108 -4.05 8.32 -18.10
C PRO A 108 -2.98 7.71 -17.22
N ALA A 109 -3.22 6.48 -16.76
CA ALA A 109 -2.21 5.73 -16.05
C ALA A 109 -1.00 5.50 -16.96
N PRO A 110 0.25 5.49 -16.41
CA PRO A 110 1.43 5.18 -17.21
C PRO A 110 1.35 3.74 -17.74
N PRO A 111 1.95 3.46 -18.89
CA PRO A 111 2.02 2.10 -19.41
C PRO A 111 2.88 1.25 -18.45
N GLU A 112 2.45 0.02 -18.28
CA GLU A 112 3.19 -0.95 -17.48
C GLU A 112 4.39 -1.52 -18.24
#